data_1fbfce3fe1c8bb974a64ef8f74865591
#
_entry.id   1fbfce3fe1c8bb974a64ef8f74865591
#
_cell.length_a   1.000
_cell.length_b   1.000
_cell.length_c   1.000
_cell.angle_alpha   90.00
_cell.angle_beta   90.00
_cell.angle_gamma   90.00
#
_symmetry.space_group_name_H-M   'P 1'
#
loop_
_entity.id
_entity.type
_entity.pdbx_description
1 polymer ?
#
loop_
_entity_poly.entity_id
_entity_poly.type
_entity_poly.pdbx_seq_one_letter_code
_entity_poly.pdbx_strand_id
1 'polypeptide(L)'
;MAVPAVKAAIKVLSEDVAKTPLRLRQRIGQDAFVDQQQHDLWELLHDLPNPETDAFTFKRELTSDMLRFGSAYAQIVRMNGRVQSLWRLPPPSVRVDRDGQRRKRWTVTTATGREVFLFDPSMPPILELKFDSPIQECRELIGTALTLQRYTSQFFRNGARPMGALTHPDTLDDEAGKRLRDSWQDTFGGENSHKTVVLEEGMKYEAFASPNDHAQLNELMQSLRGQIAGAFRVPPYKIGDLSQSNYSNIESLSLEYMTGSLDPLFIAWEHSIRRDLLTTRQFNIYTAQFDRSALIQSDRASLHTALATGRQNGIYSVNDCRRKLGENPIPAEQGGDLYLVNSAMVPIVDTRQQRRARPAVIKKVVRDADGLVTAIVEEEAA
;
A
#
# COMPACT_ATOMS: atom_id res chain seq x y z
N MET A 1 15.71 0.93 12.71
CA MET A 1 15.99 -0.07 11.67
C MET A 1 17.27 0.31 10.95
N ALA A 2 18.24 -0.59 10.93
CA ALA A 2 19.55 -0.31 10.35
C ALA A 2 19.66 -0.71 8.87
N VAL A 3 18.82 -1.64 8.36
CA VAL A 3 18.84 -2.07 6.95
C VAL A 3 18.01 -1.15 6.08
N PRO A 4 18.62 -0.40 5.14
CA PRO A 4 17.90 0.58 4.31
C PRO A 4 16.77 -0.04 3.45
N ALA A 5 16.99 -1.23 2.89
CA ALA A 5 16.00 -1.93 2.07
C ALA A 5 14.74 -2.30 2.87
N VAL A 6 14.89 -2.75 4.13
CA VAL A 6 13.75 -3.02 5.03
C VAL A 6 12.97 -1.75 5.33
N LYS A 7 13.68 -0.65 5.63
CA LYS A 7 13.04 0.65 5.89
C LYS A 7 12.28 1.15 4.67
N ALA A 8 12.90 1.03 3.48
CA ALA A 8 12.28 1.46 2.22
C ALA A 8 11.02 0.63 1.92
N ALA A 9 11.07 -0.71 2.05
CA ALA A 9 9.92 -1.58 1.81
C ALA A 9 8.73 -1.26 2.73
N ILE A 10 8.97 -1.09 4.04
CA ILE A 10 7.92 -0.71 5.00
C ILE A 10 7.35 0.67 4.67
N LYS A 11 8.21 1.62 4.32
CA LYS A 11 7.79 2.98 3.96
C LYS A 11 6.89 2.95 2.73
N VAL A 12 7.29 2.26 1.67
CA VAL A 12 6.50 2.13 0.43
C VAL A 12 5.14 1.51 0.71
N LEU A 13 5.08 0.35 1.40
CA LEU A 13 3.83 -0.33 1.71
C LEU A 13 2.90 0.53 2.58
N SER A 14 3.45 1.13 3.64
CA SER A 14 2.64 1.93 4.57
C SER A 14 2.13 3.23 3.95
N GLU A 15 2.93 3.89 3.09
CA GLU A 15 2.51 5.10 2.37
C GLU A 15 1.50 4.78 1.26
N ASP A 16 1.66 3.68 0.52
CA ASP A 16 0.73 3.30 -0.52
C ASP A 16 -0.64 2.89 0.07
N VAL A 17 -0.67 2.20 1.21
CA VAL A 17 -1.91 1.97 1.97
C VAL A 17 -2.52 3.29 2.44
N ALA A 18 -1.71 4.19 2.99
CA ALA A 18 -2.19 5.46 3.53
C ALA A 18 -2.75 6.41 2.47
N LYS A 19 -2.15 6.45 1.27
CA LYS A 19 -2.62 7.25 0.12
C LYS A 19 -3.96 6.76 -0.43
N THR A 20 -4.23 5.46 -0.29
CA THR A 20 -5.45 4.89 -0.83
C THR A 20 -6.66 5.35 0.00
N PRO A 21 -7.67 5.98 -0.63
CA PRO A 21 -8.85 6.43 0.09
C PRO A 21 -9.60 5.25 0.74
N LEU A 22 -9.88 5.37 2.02
CA LEU A 22 -10.69 4.42 2.77
C LEU A 22 -12.09 5.00 2.93
N ARG A 23 -13.09 4.39 2.33
CA ARG A 23 -14.46 4.89 2.26
C ARG A 23 -15.39 4.03 3.07
N LEU A 24 -16.31 4.65 3.80
CA LEU A 24 -17.43 3.97 4.41
C LEU A 24 -18.59 3.93 3.40
N ARG A 25 -19.07 2.73 3.08
CA ARG A 25 -20.12 2.51 2.09
C ARG A 25 -21.33 1.84 2.70
N GLN A 26 -22.50 2.26 2.28
CA GLN A 26 -23.75 1.59 2.61
C GLN A 26 -24.15 0.67 1.48
N ARG A 27 -24.56 -0.56 1.83
CA ARG A 27 -25.10 -1.53 0.88
C ARG A 27 -26.52 -1.15 0.46
N ILE A 28 -26.74 -1.00 -0.84
CA ILE A 28 -28.04 -0.77 -1.44
C ILE A 28 -28.37 -2.00 -2.33
N GLY A 29 -29.16 -2.95 -1.82
CA GLY A 29 -29.44 -4.20 -2.54
C GLY A 29 -28.32 -5.25 -2.43
N GLN A 30 -28.23 -6.15 -3.43
CA GLN A 30 -27.28 -7.28 -3.35
C GLN A 30 -25.83 -6.86 -3.62
N ASP A 31 -25.56 -6.01 -4.62
CA ASP A 31 -24.21 -5.69 -5.08
C ASP A 31 -23.92 -4.20 -5.30
N ALA A 32 -24.82 -3.32 -4.88
CA ALA A 32 -24.65 -1.88 -5.00
C ALA A 32 -24.26 -1.24 -3.67
N PHE A 33 -23.31 -0.31 -3.73
CA PHE A 33 -22.81 0.42 -2.57
C PHE A 33 -22.78 1.92 -2.86
N VAL A 34 -23.16 2.73 -1.89
CA VAL A 34 -23.09 4.21 -1.94
C VAL A 34 -22.26 4.72 -0.78
N ASP A 35 -21.41 5.71 -1.06
CA ASP A 35 -20.55 6.36 -0.05
C ASP A 35 -21.42 7.09 0.99
N GLN A 36 -21.16 6.83 2.27
CA GLN A 36 -21.89 7.40 3.41
C GLN A 36 -21.09 8.50 4.10
N GLN A 37 -21.06 9.67 3.49
CA GLN A 37 -20.31 10.83 3.99
C GLN A 37 -20.90 11.41 5.29
N GLN A 38 -22.18 11.17 5.56
CA GLN A 38 -22.86 11.70 6.76
C GLN A 38 -22.70 10.80 8.01
N HIS A 39 -22.05 9.65 7.88
CA HIS A 39 -21.86 8.74 9.00
C HIS A 39 -20.64 9.16 9.84
N ASP A 40 -20.75 9.12 11.16
CA ASP A 40 -19.68 9.53 12.11
C ASP A 40 -18.30 8.87 11.80
N LEU A 41 -18.31 7.62 11.34
CA LEU A 41 -17.08 6.92 10.97
C LEU A 41 -16.45 7.42 9.66
N TRP A 42 -17.18 8.16 8.82
CA TRP A 42 -16.60 8.69 7.58
C TRP A 42 -15.46 9.66 7.88
N GLU A 43 -15.72 10.67 8.69
CA GLU A 43 -14.72 11.67 9.07
C GLU A 43 -13.51 11.03 9.75
N LEU A 44 -13.75 10.07 10.68
CA LEU A 44 -12.69 9.38 11.40
C LEU A 44 -11.78 8.52 10.49
N LEU A 45 -12.33 7.89 9.47
CA LEU A 45 -11.58 7.02 8.58
C LEU A 45 -10.96 7.76 7.39
N HIS A 46 -11.59 8.85 6.96
CA HIS A 46 -11.22 9.59 5.77
C HIS A 46 -10.37 10.82 6.06
N ASP A 47 -10.70 11.59 7.10
CA ASP A 47 -10.12 12.90 7.36
C ASP A 47 -9.30 12.95 8.65
N LEU A 48 -9.95 12.83 9.82
CA LEU A 48 -9.37 13.06 11.14
C LEU A 48 -9.76 11.96 12.15
N PRO A 49 -8.94 10.92 12.34
CA PRO A 49 -9.17 9.91 13.37
C PRO A 49 -9.20 10.46 14.80
N ASN A 50 -8.47 11.53 15.05
CA ASN A 50 -8.43 12.28 16.30
C ASN A 50 -7.94 13.73 16.03
N PRO A 51 -8.08 14.66 17.00
CA PRO A 51 -7.72 16.06 16.80
C PRO A 51 -6.22 16.33 16.51
N GLU A 52 -5.33 15.38 16.78
CA GLU A 52 -3.88 15.54 16.65
C GLU A 52 -3.30 14.88 15.40
N THR A 53 -4.04 13.93 14.77
CA THR A 53 -3.49 13.08 13.72
C THR A 53 -4.46 13.02 12.54
N ASP A 54 -3.98 13.28 11.34
CA ASP A 54 -4.72 13.09 10.10
C ASP A 54 -4.82 11.62 9.69
N ALA A 55 -5.80 11.29 8.84
CA ALA A 55 -6.06 9.91 8.42
C ALA A 55 -4.91 9.28 7.62
N PHE A 56 -4.14 10.07 6.87
CA PHE A 56 -2.97 9.56 6.15
C PHE A 56 -1.89 9.11 7.14
N THR A 57 -1.54 9.98 8.10
CA THR A 57 -0.52 9.67 9.12
C THR A 57 -0.94 8.48 9.98
N PHE A 58 -2.20 8.44 10.41
CA PHE A 58 -2.75 7.35 11.20
C PHE A 58 -2.68 5.99 10.46
N LYS A 59 -3.14 5.94 9.21
CA LYS A 59 -3.06 4.72 8.39
C LYS A 59 -1.62 4.29 8.15
N ARG A 60 -0.72 5.24 7.82
CA ARG A 60 0.70 4.96 7.60
C ARG A 60 1.36 4.37 8.85
N GLU A 61 1.12 4.95 10.02
CA GLU A 61 1.74 4.49 11.26
C GLU A 61 1.23 3.12 11.70
N LEU A 62 -0.08 2.88 11.67
CA LEU A 62 -0.64 1.58 12.00
C LEU A 62 -0.20 0.50 11.01
N THR A 63 -0.15 0.80 9.71
CA THR A 63 0.36 -0.15 8.72
C THR A 63 1.85 -0.44 8.94
N SER A 64 2.65 0.57 9.26
CA SER A 64 4.06 0.40 9.63
C SER A 64 4.21 -0.47 10.87
N ASP A 65 3.38 -0.27 11.90
CA ASP A 65 3.40 -1.08 13.11
C ASP A 65 3.03 -2.54 12.81
N MET A 66 2.00 -2.75 12.01
CA MET A 66 1.56 -4.08 11.58
C MET A 66 2.66 -4.85 10.85
N LEU A 67 3.36 -4.19 9.91
CA LEU A 67 4.48 -4.79 9.19
C LEU A 67 5.69 -5.07 10.07
N ARG A 68 5.92 -4.24 11.09
CA ARG A 68 7.08 -4.36 12.00
C ARG A 68 6.88 -5.38 13.12
N PHE A 69 5.69 -5.38 13.73
CA PHE A 69 5.42 -6.11 14.96
C PHE A 69 4.41 -7.25 14.78
N GLY A 70 3.81 -7.39 13.59
CA GLY A 70 2.74 -8.37 13.32
C GLY A 70 1.37 -7.93 13.82
N SER A 71 1.28 -6.82 14.53
CA SER A 71 0.02 -6.24 14.99
C SER A 71 0.15 -4.74 15.20
N ALA A 72 -0.96 -4.04 15.02
CA ALA A 72 -1.09 -2.62 15.33
C ALA A 72 -2.36 -2.39 16.15
N TYR A 73 -2.35 -1.38 17.00
CA TYR A 73 -3.40 -1.13 17.97
C TYR A 73 -3.80 0.34 17.95
N ALA A 74 -5.12 0.59 18.04
CA ALA A 74 -5.63 1.91 18.35
C ALA A 74 -6.75 1.82 19.39
N GLN A 75 -6.70 2.67 20.41
CA GLN A 75 -7.77 2.83 21.38
C GLN A 75 -8.99 3.46 20.71
N ILE A 76 -10.16 2.89 20.94
CA ILE A 76 -11.43 3.40 20.44
C ILE A 76 -12.10 4.16 21.58
N VAL A 77 -12.17 5.47 21.47
CA VAL A 77 -12.93 6.31 22.42
C VAL A 77 -14.35 6.42 21.92
N ARG A 78 -15.31 6.09 22.79
CA ARG A 78 -16.74 6.15 22.48
C ARG A 78 -17.47 7.09 23.43
N MET A 79 -18.44 7.79 22.90
CA MET A 79 -19.39 8.59 23.68
C MET A 79 -20.81 8.26 23.19
N ASN A 80 -21.71 7.92 24.12
CA ASN A 80 -23.10 7.53 23.81
C ASN A 80 -23.19 6.39 22.78
N GLY A 81 -22.25 5.43 22.80
CA GLY A 81 -22.18 4.30 21.88
C GLY A 81 -21.61 4.62 20.50
N ARG A 82 -21.30 5.88 20.18
CA ARG A 82 -20.67 6.31 18.93
C ARG A 82 -19.16 6.43 19.08
N VAL A 83 -18.41 6.08 18.04
CA VAL A 83 -16.95 6.28 18.02
C VAL A 83 -16.66 7.77 17.84
N GLN A 84 -15.89 8.34 18.77
CA GLN A 84 -15.51 9.77 18.74
C GLN A 84 -14.10 9.98 18.24
N SER A 85 -13.18 9.07 18.57
CA SER A 85 -11.78 9.18 18.14
C SER A 85 -11.06 7.85 18.22
N LEU A 86 -9.98 7.76 17.44
CA LEU A 86 -9.08 6.62 17.37
C LEU A 86 -7.67 7.07 17.72
N TRP A 87 -7.07 6.49 18.75
CA TRP A 87 -5.73 6.86 19.22
C TRP A 87 -4.76 5.69 19.06
N ARG A 88 -3.71 5.89 18.29
CA ARG A 88 -2.69 4.86 18.09
C ARG A 88 -2.02 4.49 19.40
N LEU A 89 -1.89 3.21 19.66
CA LEU A 89 -1.14 2.64 20.77
C LEU A 89 0.13 1.97 20.21
N PRO A 90 1.34 2.41 20.63
CA PRO A 90 2.58 1.78 20.17
C PRO A 90 2.59 0.29 20.55
N PRO A 91 2.82 -0.66 19.61
CA PRO A 91 2.79 -2.09 19.90
C PRO A 91 3.67 -2.55 21.09
N PRO A 92 4.88 -1.98 21.29
CA PRO A 92 5.69 -2.35 22.46
C PRO A 92 5.07 -2.00 23.82
N SER A 93 4.11 -1.06 23.87
CA SER A 93 3.39 -0.70 25.09
C SER A 93 2.17 -1.58 25.35
N VAL A 94 1.78 -2.43 24.39
CA VAL A 94 0.56 -3.24 24.46
C VAL A 94 0.92 -4.71 24.66
N ARG A 95 0.48 -5.27 25.78
CA ARG A 95 0.53 -6.71 26.04
C ARG A 95 -0.84 -7.32 25.85
N VAL A 96 -0.95 -8.38 25.08
CA VAL A 96 -2.19 -9.10 24.82
C VAL A 96 -2.13 -10.45 25.53
N ASP A 97 -3.11 -10.73 26.37
CA ASP A 97 -3.30 -12.02 27.05
C ASP A 97 -4.79 -12.38 27.11
N ARG A 98 -5.12 -13.41 27.90
CA ARG A 98 -6.51 -13.80 28.18
C ARG A 98 -6.74 -13.82 29.68
N ASP A 99 -7.92 -13.37 30.10
CA ASP A 99 -8.35 -13.45 31.48
C ASP A 99 -8.74 -14.89 31.87
N GLY A 100 -9.08 -15.09 33.14
CA GLY A 100 -9.52 -16.39 33.68
C GLY A 100 -10.78 -16.96 33.00
N GLN A 101 -11.56 -16.12 32.29
CA GLN A 101 -12.73 -16.51 31.51
C GLN A 101 -12.43 -16.69 30.02
N ARG A 102 -11.13 -16.71 29.64
CA ARG A 102 -10.62 -16.78 28.27
C ARG A 102 -10.97 -15.58 27.38
N ARG A 103 -11.47 -14.47 27.95
CA ARG A 103 -11.69 -13.23 27.19
C ARG A 103 -10.35 -12.58 26.91
N LYS A 104 -10.23 -12.01 25.71
CA LYS A 104 -9.03 -11.26 25.29
C LYS A 104 -8.88 -10.01 26.15
N ARG A 105 -7.66 -9.75 26.59
CA ARG A 105 -7.31 -8.63 27.44
C ARG A 105 -6.09 -7.92 26.87
N TRP A 106 -6.18 -6.60 26.77
CA TRP A 106 -5.05 -5.76 26.42
C TRP A 106 -4.61 -4.98 27.67
N THR A 107 -3.34 -5.06 27.98
CA THR A 107 -2.71 -4.26 29.03
C THR A 107 -1.82 -3.23 28.36
N VAL A 108 -2.18 -1.97 28.47
CA VAL A 108 -1.45 -0.84 27.87
C VAL A 108 -0.62 -0.17 28.95
N THR A 109 0.69 -0.06 28.73
CA THR A 109 1.59 0.64 29.63
C THR A 109 1.80 2.06 29.13
N THR A 110 1.34 3.04 29.90
CA THR A 110 1.48 4.48 29.61
C THR A 110 2.49 5.11 30.57
N ALA A 111 2.86 6.36 30.35
CA ALA A 111 3.73 7.12 31.28
C ALA A 111 3.07 7.30 32.66
N THR A 112 1.75 7.29 32.73
CA THR A 112 0.96 7.50 33.95
C THR A 112 0.60 6.20 34.67
N GLY A 113 0.85 5.02 34.07
CA GLY A 113 0.53 3.74 34.66
C GLY A 113 0.14 2.66 33.68
N ARG A 114 -0.61 1.69 34.15
CA ARG A 114 -1.13 0.58 33.33
C ARG A 114 -2.64 0.66 33.23
N GLU A 115 -3.13 0.59 32.00
CA GLU A 115 -4.55 0.50 31.70
C GLU A 115 -4.88 -0.89 31.18
N VAL A 116 -6.03 -1.43 31.59
CA VAL A 116 -6.45 -2.77 31.19
C VAL A 116 -7.79 -2.67 30.46
N PHE A 117 -7.81 -3.17 29.23
CA PHE A 117 -9.00 -3.23 28.39
C PHE A 117 -9.42 -4.69 28.21
N LEU A 118 -10.69 -4.98 28.50
CA LEU A 118 -11.29 -6.30 28.26
C LEU A 118 -12.08 -6.28 26.97
N PHE A 119 -11.99 -7.37 26.21
CA PHE A 119 -12.76 -7.51 24.98
C PHE A 119 -14.26 -7.59 25.29
N ASP A 120 -15.02 -6.69 24.69
CA ASP A 120 -16.48 -6.70 24.65
C ASP A 120 -16.90 -6.85 23.18
N PRO A 121 -17.61 -7.96 22.81
CA PRO A 121 -18.05 -8.15 21.43
C PRO A 121 -19.02 -7.08 20.93
N SER A 122 -19.76 -6.41 21.82
CA SER A 122 -20.72 -5.37 21.47
C SER A 122 -20.04 -4.01 21.25
N MET A 123 -18.98 -3.73 22.00
CA MET A 123 -18.24 -2.47 21.98
C MET A 123 -16.74 -2.71 22.19
N PRO A 124 -16.00 -3.23 21.20
CA PRO A 124 -14.57 -3.45 21.32
C PRO A 124 -13.84 -2.15 21.71
N PRO A 125 -12.96 -2.18 22.75
CA PRO A 125 -12.24 -0.97 23.18
C PRO A 125 -11.01 -0.66 22.33
N ILE A 126 -10.50 -1.64 21.58
CA ILE A 126 -9.27 -1.55 20.80
C ILE A 126 -9.56 -1.99 19.36
N LEU A 127 -9.19 -1.16 18.40
CA LEU A 127 -9.01 -1.55 17.00
C LEU A 127 -7.69 -2.31 16.90
N GLU A 128 -7.75 -3.56 16.51
CA GLU A 128 -6.57 -4.42 16.38
C GLU A 128 -6.41 -4.88 14.94
N LEU A 129 -5.33 -4.48 14.32
CA LEU A 129 -4.89 -4.95 13.02
C LEU A 129 -3.87 -6.07 13.20
N LYS A 130 -4.01 -7.15 12.45
CA LYS A 130 -3.08 -8.28 12.46
C LYS A 130 -2.58 -8.58 11.06
N PHE A 131 -1.30 -8.87 10.98
CA PHE A 131 -0.65 -9.31 9.77
C PHE A 131 0.62 -10.09 10.14
N ASP A 132 1.09 -10.98 9.28
CA ASP A 132 2.37 -11.65 9.50
C ASP A 132 3.50 -10.65 9.26
N SER A 133 4.36 -10.48 10.27
CA SER A 133 5.46 -9.50 10.17
C SER A 133 6.59 -10.06 9.30
N PRO A 134 6.89 -9.48 8.15
CA PRO A 134 8.02 -9.92 7.33
C PRO A 134 9.35 -9.80 8.06
N ILE A 135 9.45 -8.89 9.05
CA ILE A 135 10.67 -8.77 9.87
C ILE A 135 10.86 -10.01 10.76
N GLN A 136 9.76 -10.52 11.35
CA GLN A 136 9.83 -11.69 12.23
C GLN A 136 10.09 -12.96 11.41
N GLU A 137 9.44 -13.10 10.26
CA GLU A 137 9.58 -14.26 9.38
C GLU A 137 10.97 -14.34 8.75
N CYS A 138 11.52 -13.19 8.31
CA CYS A 138 12.80 -13.13 7.61
C CYS A 138 13.95 -12.58 8.47
N ARG A 139 13.90 -12.81 9.80
CA ARG A 139 14.90 -12.29 10.74
C ARG A 139 16.33 -12.69 10.42
N GLU A 140 16.56 -13.92 9.94
CA GLU A 140 17.87 -14.44 9.59
C GLU A 140 18.45 -13.71 8.37
N LEU A 141 17.62 -13.49 7.33
CA LEU A 141 17.99 -12.73 6.15
C LEU A 141 18.36 -11.28 6.52
N ILE A 142 17.54 -10.65 7.37
CA ILE A 142 17.81 -9.29 7.84
C ILE A 142 19.07 -9.25 8.72
N GLY A 143 19.29 -10.26 9.55
CA GLY A 143 20.51 -10.43 10.35
C GLY A 143 21.76 -10.52 9.49
N THR A 144 21.72 -11.32 8.42
CA THR A 144 22.81 -11.44 7.43
C THR A 144 23.10 -10.09 6.77
N ALA A 145 22.07 -9.36 6.34
CA ALA A 145 22.22 -8.04 5.75
C ALA A 145 22.84 -7.02 6.73
N LEU A 146 22.47 -7.06 8.01
CA LEU A 146 23.07 -6.22 9.07
C LEU A 146 24.55 -6.56 9.28
N THR A 147 24.89 -7.83 9.33
CA THR A 147 26.28 -8.31 9.52
C THR A 147 27.15 -7.88 8.36
N LEU A 148 26.65 -8.05 7.12
CA LEU A 148 27.36 -7.62 5.92
C LEU A 148 27.57 -6.11 5.89
N GLN A 149 26.54 -5.34 6.27
CA GLN A 149 26.65 -3.88 6.34
C GLN A 149 27.69 -3.43 7.39
N ARG A 150 27.74 -4.11 8.55
CA ARG A 150 28.76 -3.84 9.59
C ARG A 150 30.15 -4.16 9.09
N TYR A 151 30.31 -5.33 8.48
CA TYR A 151 31.58 -5.74 7.89
C TYR A 151 32.08 -4.71 6.87
N THR A 152 31.23 -4.33 5.93
CA THR A 152 31.56 -3.32 4.91
C THR A 152 31.94 -1.97 5.54
N SER A 153 31.18 -1.53 6.54
CA SER A 153 31.46 -0.28 7.26
C SER A 153 32.80 -0.31 7.98
N GLN A 154 33.12 -1.43 8.65
CA GLN A 154 34.43 -1.61 9.31
C GLN A 154 35.58 -1.68 8.31
N PHE A 155 35.39 -2.39 7.21
CA PHE A 155 36.38 -2.49 6.15
C PHE A 155 36.76 -1.11 5.59
N PHE A 156 35.76 -0.27 5.26
CA PHE A 156 36.03 1.10 4.79
C PHE A 156 36.58 2.01 5.87
N ARG A 157 36.15 1.86 7.14
CA ARG A 157 36.69 2.61 8.26
C ARG A 157 38.18 2.33 8.48
N ASN A 158 38.59 1.10 8.22
CA ASN A 158 40.00 0.67 8.31
C ASN A 158 40.78 0.99 7.02
N GLY A 159 40.27 1.88 6.15
CA GLY A 159 40.93 2.34 4.95
C GLY A 159 40.90 1.39 3.77
N ALA A 160 39.91 0.47 3.74
CA ALA A 160 39.73 -0.52 2.67
C ALA A 160 41.02 -1.38 2.42
N ARG A 161 41.85 -1.51 3.40
CA ARG A 161 43.02 -2.41 3.32
C ARG A 161 42.62 -3.80 3.73
N PRO A 162 42.99 -4.82 2.94
CA PRO A 162 42.82 -6.21 3.34
C PRO A 162 43.64 -6.51 4.61
N MET A 163 43.10 -7.42 5.43
CA MET A 163 43.90 -7.97 6.52
C MET A 163 45.21 -8.55 5.94
N GLY A 164 46.31 -8.24 6.58
CA GLY A 164 47.60 -8.73 6.16
C GLY A 164 48.52 -8.96 7.34
N ALA A 165 49.62 -9.61 7.11
CA ALA A 165 50.72 -9.78 8.06
C ALA A 165 51.87 -8.84 7.73
N LEU A 166 52.44 -8.24 8.75
CA LEU A 166 53.79 -7.67 8.69
C LEU A 166 54.76 -8.78 9.02
N THR A 167 55.63 -9.14 8.08
CA THR A 167 56.69 -10.12 8.29
C THR A 167 58.01 -9.39 8.47
N HIS A 168 58.78 -9.82 9.49
CA HIS A 168 60.12 -9.33 9.75
C HIS A 168 61.10 -10.49 9.55
N PRO A 169 62.30 -10.29 8.94
CA PRO A 169 63.24 -11.38 8.69
C PRO A 169 63.80 -12.02 9.96
N ASP A 170 63.92 -11.25 11.06
CA ASP A 170 64.40 -11.74 12.33
C ASP A 170 63.27 -11.89 13.36
N THR A 171 63.54 -12.67 14.42
CA THR A 171 62.59 -12.86 15.53
C THR A 171 62.55 -11.60 16.41
N LEU A 172 61.37 -10.97 16.51
CA LEU A 172 61.15 -9.83 17.38
C LEU A 172 60.81 -10.32 18.80
N ASP A 173 61.30 -9.61 19.80
CA ASP A 173 60.85 -9.82 21.17
C ASP A 173 59.42 -9.28 21.38
N ASP A 174 58.75 -9.68 22.48
CA ASP A 174 57.37 -9.34 22.75
C ASP A 174 57.13 -7.80 22.88
N GLU A 175 58.13 -7.06 23.35
CA GLU A 175 58.06 -5.61 23.46
C GLU A 175 58.21 -4.90 22.10
N ALA A 176 59.14 -5.36 21.26
CA ALA A 176 59.31 -4.85 19.90
C ALA A 176 58.12 -5.16 19.03
N GLY A 177 57.54 -6.38 19.15
CA GLY A 177 56.30 -6.76 18.46
C GLY A 177 55.09 -5.89 18.88
N LYS A 178 54.97 -5.56 20.14
CA LYS A 178 53.94 -4.61 20.62
C LYS A 178 54.15 -3.21 20.07
N ARG A 179 55.35 -2.67 20.20
CA ARG A 179 55.67 -1.31 19.70
C ARG A 179 55.41 -1.19 18.20
N LEU A 180 55.79 -2.20 17.42
CA LEU A 180 55.53 -2.24 15.99
C LEU A 180 54.02 -2.25 15.66
N ARG A 181 53.25 -3.03 16.39
CA ARG A 181 51.78 -3.09 16.23
C ARG A 181 51.13 -1.75 16.56
N ASP A 182 51.50 -1.17 17.68
CA ASP A 182 50.93 0.11 18.15
C ASP A 182 51.29 1.25 17.19
N SER A 183 52.56 1.33 16.80
CA SER A 183 53.07 2.31 15.80
C SER A 183 52.39 2.13 14.44
N TRP A 184 52.11 0.88 14.01
CA TRP A 184 51.39 0.62 12.79
C TRP A 184 49.91 1.09 12.88
N GLN A 185 49.24 0.82 14.01
CA GLN A 185 47.89 1.25 14.21
C GLN A 185 47.74 2.78 14.29
N ASP A 186 48.67 3.42 15.01
CA ASP A 186 48.66 4.89 15.14
C ASP A 186 48.96 5.62 13.83
N THR A 187 49.90 5.04 13.03
CA THR A 187 50.34 5.66 11.78
C THR A 187 49.31 5.43 10.64
N PHE A 188 48.67 4.23 10.60
CA PHE A 188 47.86 3.76 9.47
C PHE A 188 46.39 3.41 9.82
N GLY A 189 46.01 3.58 11.08
CA GLY A 189 44.61 3.42 11.52
C GLY A 189 43.76 4.66 11.26
N GLY A 190 42.44 4.46 11.13
CA GLY A 190 41.48 5.56 11.01
C GLY A 190 41.68 6.47 9.80
N GLU A 191 41.74 7.76 10.00
CA GLU A 191 41.86 8.80 8.94
C GLU A 191 43.19 8.77 8.18
N ASN A 192 44.19 8.12 8.72
CA ASN A 192 45.54 8.01 8.12
C ASN A 192 45.71 6.82 7.15
N SER A 193 44.67 6.11 6.87
CA SER A 193 44.67 4.84 6.13
C SER A 193 45.20 4.89 4.68
N HIS A 194 45.33 6.11 4.10
CA HIS A 194 45.79 6.28 2.71
C HIS A 194 47.24 6.79 2.61
N LYS A 195 48.00 6.88 3.71
CA LYS A 195 49.38 7.29 3.68
C LYS A 195 50.30 6.22 3.13
N THR A 196 51.34 6.66 2.44
CA THR A 196 52.41 5.76 1.95
C THR A 196 53.18 5.19 3.13
N VAL A 197 53.35 3.88 3.12
CA VAL A 197 54.12 3.16 4.15
C VAL A 197 55.57 3.02 3.70
N VAL A 198 56.52 3.33 4.56
CA VAL A 198 57.91 2.98 4.42
C VAL A 198 58.17 1.80 5.37
N LEU A 199 58.57 0.67 4.83
CA LEU A 199 58.94 -0.52 5.61
C LEU A 199 60.45 -0.55 5.71
N GLU A 200 60.95 -0.54 6.92
CA GLU A 200 62.39 -0.57 7.23
C GLU A 200 62.82 -2.01 7.58
N GLU A 201 64.14 -2.28 7.68
CA GLU A 201 64.72 -3.53 8.18
C GLU A 201 64.25 -4.78 7.47
N GLY A 202 63.92 -4.69 6.17
CA GLY A 202 63.54 -5.85 5.38
C GLY A 202 62.12 -6.38 5.65
N MET A 203 61.27 -5.62 6.38
CA MET A 203 59.89 -5.95 6.62
C MET A 203 59.10 -6.02 5.32
N LYS A 204 58.12 -6.93 5.25
CA LYS A 204 57.18 -7.05 4.13
C LYS A 204 55.76 -7.05 4.65
N TYR A 205 54.86 -6.41 3.89
CA TYR A 205 53.42 -6.50 4.11
C TYR A 205 52.80 -7.48 3.12
N GLU A 206 52.25 -8.57 3.61
CA GLU A 206 51.52 -9.55 2.83
C GLU A 206 50.05 -9.45 3.11
N ALA A 207 49.25 -9.06 2.08
CA ALA A 207 47.78 -8.99 2.20
C ALA A 207 47.17 -10.38 2.05
N PHE A 208 46.24 -10.74 2.96
CA PHE A 208 45.55 -12.04 2.94
C PHE A 208 44.28 -12.04 2.06
N ALA A 209 43.80 -10.89 1.63
CA ALA A 209 42.58 -10.81 0.85
C ALA A 209 42.85 -10.68 -0.65
N SER A 210 42.04 -11.40 -1.44
CA SER A 210 42.08 -11.37 -2.90
C SER A 210 41.37 -10.11 -3.45
N PRO A 211 41.85 -9.49 -4.55
CA PRO A 211 41.20 -8.37 -5.21
C PRO A 211 39.76 -8.62 -5.67
N ASN A 212 39.35 -9.90 -5.82
CA ASN A 212 38.02 -10.30 -6.27
C ASN A 212 36.91 -10.16 -5.19
N ASP A 213 37.26 -9.97 -3.92
CA ASP A 213 36.31 -9.96 -2.82
C ASP A 213 35.33 -8.76 -2.89
N HIS A 214 35.75 -7.65 -3.50
CA HIS A 214 34.90 -6.44 -3.63
C HIS A 214 33.75 -6.60 -4.63
N ALA A 215 34.01 -7.27 -5.76
CA ALA A 215 32.95 -7.52 -6.76
C ALA A 215 31.91 -8.49 -6.21
N GLN A 216 32.35 -9.55 -5.55
CA GLN A 216 31.49 -10.55 -4.91
C GLN A 216 30.67 -9.93 -3.76
N LEU A 217 31.26 -9.02 -2.98
CA LEU A 217 30.55 -8.31 -1.91
C LEU A 217 29.41 -7.44 -2.45
N ASN A 218 29.62 -6.73 -3.57
CA ASN A 218 28.61 -5.94 -4.21
C ASN A 218 27.46 -6.80 -4.76
N GLU A 219 27.77 -7.90 -5.41
CA GLU A 219 26.78 -8.86 -5.91
C GLU A 219 25.95 -9.46 -4.76
N LEU A 220 26.60 -9.82 -3.66
CA LEU A 220 25.92 -10.32 -2.46
C LEU A 220 24.98 -9.25 -1.85
N MET A 221 25.44 -8.00 -1.76
CA MET A 221 24.59 -6.89 -1.28
C MET A 221 23.38 -6.66 -2.18
N GLN A 222 23.55 -6.74 -3.49
CA GLN A 222 22.45 -6.60 -4.46
C GLN A 222 21.47 -7.77 -4.34
N SER A 223 21.98 -9.01 -4.25
CA SER A 223 21.17 -10.21 -4.03
C SER A 223 20.32 -10.09 -2.74
N LEU A 224 20.94 -9.66 -1.63
CA LEU A 224 20.23 -9.47 -0.36
C LEU A 224 19.15 -8.39 -0.45
N ARG A 225 19.36 -7.31 -1.21
CA ARG A 225 18.31 -6.30 -1.47
C ARG A 225 17.12 -6.93 -2.20
N GLY A 226 17.38 -7.72 -3.23
CA GLY A 226 16.32 -8.43 -3.97
C GLY A 226 15.55 -9.41 -3.10
N GLN A 227 16.26 -10.20 -2.27
CA GLN A 227 15.62 -11.13 -1.32
C GLN A 227 14.76 -10.40 -0.27
N ILE A 228 15.24 -9.27 0.26
CA ILE A 228 14.46 -8.45 1.19
C ILE A 228 13.23 -7.87 0.49
N ALA A 229 13.36 -7.37 -0.75
CA ALA A 229 12.23 -6.89 -1.54
C ALA A 229 11.18 -7.99 -1.72
N GLY A 230 11.61 -9.21 -2.07
CA GLY A 230 10.76 -10.39 -2.19
C GLY A 230 10.06 -10.78 -0.87
N ALA A 231 10.77 -10.72 0.26
CA ALA A 231 10.20 -11.00 1.58
C ALA A 231 9.06 -10.04 1.96
N PHE A 232 9.17 -8.78 1.55
CA PHE A 232 8.11 -7.77 1.70
C PHE A 232 7.11 -7.76 0.54
N ARG A 233 7.30 -8.60 -0.48
CA ARG A 233 6.53 -8.61 -1.72
C ARG A 233 6.50 -7.24 -2.43
N VAL A 234 7.57 -6.45 -2.29
CA VAL A 234 7.69 -5.14 -2.92
C VAL A 234 8.57 -5.26 -4.16
N PRO A 235 8.10 -4.82 -5.33
CA PRO A 235 8.92 -4.81 -6.53
C PRO A 235 10.23 -4.05 -6.32
N PRO A 236 11.39 -4.57 -6.77
CA PRO A 236 12.70 -3.96 -6.53
C PRO A 236 12.80 -2.50 -6.97
N TYR A 237 12.13 -2.11 -8.07
CA TYR A 237 12.15 -0.72 -8.55
C TYR A 237 11.55 0.28 -7.53
N LYS A 238 10.58 -0.13 -6.72
CA LYS A 238 9.97 0.73 -5.69
C LYS A 238 10.89 1.00 -4.50
N ILE A 239 11.89 0.16 -4.27
CA ILE A 239 12.91 0.37 -3.24
C ILE A 239 14.24 0.89 -3.78
N GLY A 240 14.24 1.35 -5.06
CA GLY A 240 15.38 1.99 -5.69
C GLY A 240 16.34 1.05 -6.41
N ASP A 241 15.95 -0.20 -6.69
CA ASP A 241 16.71 -1.13 -7.53
C ASP A 241 16.10 -1.20 -8.92
N LEU A 242 16.71 -0.48 -9.87
CA LEU A 242 16.28 -0.39 -11.27
C LEU A 242 16.97 -1.40 -12.19
N SER A 243 17.82 -2.30 -11.65
CA SER A 243 18.67 -3.18 -12.42
C SER A 243 17.92 -4.15 -13.36
N GLN A 244 16.65 -4.44 -13.06
CA GLN A 244 15.81 -5.38 -13.84
C GLN A 244 14.50 -4.78 -14.35
N SER A 245 14.31 -3.46 -14.29
CA SER A 245 13.06 -2.83 -14.70
C SER A 245 13.10 -2.37 -16.16
N ASN A 246 12.35 -3.04 -17.03
CA ASN A 246 12.03 -2.56 -18.38
C ASN A 246 10.70 -1.83 -18.36
N TYR A 247 10.62 -0.68 -19.04
CA TYR A 247 9.41 0.17 -19.10
C TYR A 247 8.16 -0.57 -19.60
N SER A 248 8.31 -1.58 -20.45
CA SER A 248 7.19 -2.37 -20.98
C SER A 248 6.48 -3.26 -19.93
N ASN A 249 7.11 -3.54 -18.80
CA ASN A 249 6.57 -4.45 -17.76
C ASN A 249 6.06 -3.71 -16.51
N ILE A 250 6.22 -2.38 -16.43
CA ILE A 250 5.89 -1.61 -15.22
C ILE A 250 4.39 -1.67 -14.92
N GLU A 251 3.54 -1.67 -15.93
CA GLU A 251 2.09 -1.72 -15.75
C GLU A 251 1.64 -3.06 -15.16
N SER A 252 2.14 -4.18 -15.71
CA SER A 252 1.87 -5.52 -15.18
C SER A 252 2.40 -5.70 -13.76
N LEU A 253 3.63 -5.19 -13.49
CA LEU A 253 4.24 -5.22 -12.15
C LEU A 253 3.47 -4.35 -11.15
N SER A 254 2.89 -3.24 -11.60
CA SER A 254 2.05 -2.39 -10.74
C SER A 254 0.74 -3.07 -10.37
N LEU A 255 0.12 -3.78 -11.30
CA LEU A 255 -1.09 -4.57 -11.05
C LEU A 255 -0.79 -5.74 -10.11
N GLU A 256 0.30 -6.47 -10.34
CA GLU A 256 0.77 -7.55 -9.45
C GLU A 256 1.05 -7.04 -8.04
N TYR A 257 1.75 -5.91 -7.92
CA TYR A 257 2.00 -5.28 -6.63
C TYR A 257 0.71 -4.88 -5.91
N MET A 258 -0.27 -4.35 -6.62
CA MET A 258 -1.55 -4.00 -6.03
C MET A 258 -2.29 -5.24 -5.53
N THR A 259 -2.41 -6.28 -6.36
CA THR A 259 -3.19 -7.49 -6.03
C THR A 259 -2.46 -8.41 -5.06
N GLY A 260 -1.15 -8.56 -5.20
CA GLY A 260 -0.35 -9.50 -4.40
C GLY A 260 0.20 -8.92 -3.09
N SER A 261 0.42 -7.60 -3.03
CA SER A 261 1.08 -6.97 -1.89
C SER A 261 0.18 -6.05 -1.09
N LEU A 262 -0.56 -5.16 -1.75
CA LEU A 262 -1.40 -4.17 -1.06
C LEU A 262 -2.78 -4.73 -0.68
N ASP A 263 -3.39 -5.53 -1.54
CA ASP A 263 -4.74 -6.05 -1.29
C ASP A 263 -4.87 -6.86 0.00
N PRO A 264 -3.93 -7.75 0.38
CA PRO A 264 -3.95 -8.40 1.69
C PRO A 264 -3.92 -7.42 2.87
N LEU A 265 -3.20 -6.30 2.74
CA LEU A 265 -3.15 -5.25 3.76
C LEU A 265 -4.49 -4.50 3.84
N PHE A 266 -5.10 -4.19 2.70
CA PHE A 266 -6.43 -3.59 2.64
C PHE A 266 -7.48 -4.49 3.29
N ILE A 267 -7.48 -5.77 2.97
CA ILE A 267 -8.39 -6.76 3.56
C ILE A 267 -8.22 -6.83 5.07
N ALA A 268 -6.98 -6.82 5.59
CA ALA A 268 -6.71 -6.84 7.01
C ALA A 268 -7.31 -5.60 7.71
N TRP A 269 -7.20 -4.42 7.11
CA TRP A 269 -7.81 -3.19 7.57
C TRP A 269 -9.35 -3.26 7.54
N GLU A 270 -9.93 -3.61 6.38
CA GLU A 270 -11.37 -3.66 6.15
C GLU A 270 -12.07 -4.60 7.14
N HIS A 271 -11.50 -5.79 7.35
CA HIS A 271 -12.03 -6.77 8.30
C HIS A 271 -11.89 -6.32 9.75
N SER A 272 -10.78 -5.67 10.11
CA SER A 272 -10.58 -5.15 11.47
C SER A 272 -11.54 -4.00 11.78
N ILE A 273 -11.73 -3.08 10.84
CA ILE A 273 -12.72 -2.00 10.97
C ILE A 273 -14.13 -2.57 11.14
N ARG A 274 -14.49 -3.55 10.31
CA ARG A 274 -15.80 -4.21 10.42
C ARG A 274 -16.00 -4.86 11.79
N ARG A 275 -14.99 -5.56 12.30
CA ARG A 275 -15.06 -6.27 13.59
C ARG A 275 -15.11 -5.33 14.78
N ASP A 276 -14.31 -4.23 14.77
CA ASP A 276 -14.03 -3.45 15.98
C ASP A 276 -14.78 -2.10 16.01
N LEU A 277 -15.09 -1.51 14.86
CA LEU A 277 -15.74 -0.20 14.78
C LEU A 277 -17.24 -0.27 14.48
N LEU A 278 -17.68 -1.24 13.68
CA LEU A 278 -19.10 -1.43 13.38
C LEU A 278 -19.78 -2.27 14.46
N THR A 279 -21.01 -1.96 14.77
CA THR A 279 -21.86 -2.78 15.63
C THR A 279 -22.47 -3.94 14.85
N THR A 280 -22.90 -5.01 15.53
CA THR A 280 -23.52 -6.18 14.89
C THR A 280 -24.74 -5.80 14.00
N ARG A 281 -25.48 -4.75 14.37
CA ARG A 281 -26.60 -4.23 13.56
C ARG A 281 -26.12 -3.56 12.27
N GLN A 282 -24.92 -3.00 12.26
CA GLN A 282 -24.35 -2.27 11.14
C GLN A 282 -23.60 -3.18 10.15
N PHE A 283 -23.24 -4.42 10.53
CA PHE A 283 -22.45 -5.35 9.69
C PHE A 283 -23.06 -5.64 8.30
N ASN A 284 -24.38 -5.65 8.20
CA ASN A 284 -25.05 -5.93 6.93
C ASN A 284 -25.40 -4.66 6.15
N ILE A 285 -25.25 -3.49 6.77
CA ILE A 285 -25.64 -2.20 6.21
C ILE A 285 -24.39 -1.46 5.69
N TYR A 286 -23.31 -1.44 6.49
CA TYR A 286 -22.12 -0.68 6.18
C TYR A 286 -20.89 -1.56 5.99
N THR A 287 -19.99 -1.11 5.15
CA THR A 287 -18.66 -1.69 4.97
C THR A 287 -17.64 -0.59 4.74
N ALA A 288 -16.47 -0.73 5.34
CA ALA A 288 -15.32 0.10 5.02
C ALA A 288 -14.53 -0.58 3.90
N GLN A 289 -14.21 0.14 2.83
CA GLN A 289 -13.47 -0.38 1.68
C GLN A 289 -12.46 0.62 1.19
N PHE A 290 -11.26 0.13 0.85
CA PHE A 290 -10.27 0.93 0.13
C PHE A 290 -10.67 1.08 -1.34
N ASP A 291 -10.50 2.28 -1.87
CA ASP A 291 -10.69 2.54 -3.30
C ASP A 291 -9.48 2.09 -4.10
N ARG A 292 -9.47 0.82 -4.47
CA ARG A 292 -8.39 0.18 -5.23
C ARG A 292 -8.18 0.83 -6.60
N SER A 293 -9.20 1.49 -7.15
CA SER A 293 -9.10 2.16 -8.46
C SER A 293 -8.16 3.37 -8.43
N ALA A 294 -8.00 4.00 -7.27
CA ALA A 294 -7.10 5.16 -7.11
C ALA A 294 -5.62 4.82 -7.37
N LEU A 295 -5.21 3.56 -7.16
CA LEU A 295 -3.83 3.11 -7.40
C LEU A 295 -3.55 2.72 -8.86
N ILE A 296 -4.60 2.34 -9.63
CA ILE A 296 -4.48 1.93 -11.04
C ILE A 296 -4.37 3.15 -11.95
N GLN A 297 -4.72 4.33 -11.47
CA GLN A 297 -4.79 5.58 -12.25
C GLN A 297 -3.42 6.19 -12.62
N SER A 298 -2.35 5.40 -12.68
CA SER A 298 -1.00 5.92 -12.96
C SER A 298 -0.82 6.43 -14.40
N ASP A 299 -1.69 6.06 -15.33
CA ASP A 299 -1.70 6.59 -16.71
C ASP A 299 -3.01 7.34 -17.01
N ARG A 300 -2.91 8.68 -17.14
CA ARG A 300 -4.04 9.53 -17.52
C ARG A 300 -4.65 9.14 -18.86
N ALA A 301 -3.85 8.69 -19.81
CA ALA A 301 -4.32 8.29 -21.13
C ALA A 301 -5.19 7.03 -21.07
N SER A 302 -4.74 6.01 -20.34
CA SER A 302 -5.51 4.78 -20.08
C SER A 302 -6.79 5.07 -19.31
N LEU A 303 -6.74 5.96 -18.30
CA LEU A 303 -7.93 6.39 -17.56
C LEU A 303 -8.94 7.09 -18.50
N HIS A 304 -8.51 8.05 -19.31
CA HIS A 304 -9.39 8.73 -20.25
C HIS A 304 -10.04 7.75 -21.24
N THR A 305 -9.27 6.79 -21.75
CA THR A 305 -9.79 5.75 -22.64
C THR A 305 -10.82 4.86 -21.96
N ALA A 306 -10.54 4.42 -20.74
CA ALA A 306 -11.47 3.61 -19.96
C ALA A 306 -12.76 4.37 -19.61
N LEU A 307 -12.66 5.65 -19.24
CA LEU A 307 -13.82 6.50 -18.98
C LEU A 307 -14.64 6.78 -20.24
N ALA A 308 -13.99 7.03 -21.37
CA ALA A 308 -14.65 7.22 -22.66
C ALA A 308 -15.43 5.96 -23.07
N THR A 309 -14.81 4.79 -22.96
CA THR A 309 -15.45 3.49 -23.25
C THR A 309 -16.61 3.23 -22.30
N GLY A 310 -16.43 3.46 -21.00
CA GLY A 310 -17.50 3.27 -20.00
C GLY A 310 -18.69 4.23 -20.24
N ARG A 311 -18.42 5.48 -20.66
CA ARG A 311 -19.48 6.42 -21.05
C ARG A 311 -20.23 5.99 -22.30
N GLN A 312 -19.52 5.53 -23.34
CA GLN A 312 -20.12 5.04 -24.58
C GLN A 312 -21.01 3.82 -24.35
N ASN A 313 -20.67 2.98 -23.38
CA ASN A 313 -21.42 1.79 -23.00
C ASN A 313 -22.50 2.04 -21.92
N GLY A 314 -22.75 3.30 -21.55
CA GLY A 314 -23.79 3.64 -20.57
C GLY A 314 -23.46 3.28 -19.11
N ILE A 315 -22.19 2.97 -18.80
CA ILE A 315 -21.74 2.60 -17.45
C ILE A 315 -21.54 3.85 -16.59
N TYR A 316 -21.06 4.95 -17.18
CA TYR A 316 -20.78 6.21 -16.51
C TYR A 316 -21.58 7.37 -17.08
N SER A 317 -22.06 8.27 -16.21
CA SER A 317 -22.53 9.60 -16.59
C SER A 317 -21.36 10.55 -16.82
N VAL A 318 -21.63 11.73 -17.37
CA VAL A 318 -20.60 12.80 -17.51
C VAL A 318 -20.04 13.17 -16.15
N ASN A 319 -20.90 13.32 -15.14
CA ASN A 319 -20.51 13.68 -13.78
C ASN A 319 -19.70 12.58 -13.10
N ASP A 320 -19.95 11.30 -13.39
CA ASP A 320 -19.11 10.19 -12.89
C ASP A 320 -17.69 10.28 -13.46
N CYS A 321 -17.57 10.57 -14.77
CA CYS A 321 -16.27 10.77 -15.39
C CYS A 321 -15.54 12.00 -14.80
N ARG A 322 -16.24 13.13 -14.66
CA ARG A 322 -15.67 14.37 -14.11
C ARG A 322 -15.21 14.18 -12.66
N ARG A 323 -16.00 13.53 -11.81
CA ARG A 323 -15.60 13.20 -10.43
C ARG A 323 -14.33 12.34 -10.37
N LYS A 324 -14.20 11.36 -11.26
CA LYS A 324 -12.99 10.52 -11.35
C LYS A 324 -11.76 11.29 -11.84
N LEU A 325 -11.96 12.37 -12.61
CA LEU A 325 -10.90 13.26 -13.09
C LEU A 325 -10.58 14.42 -12.11
N GLY A 326 -11.34 14.54 -11.03
CA GLY A 326 -11.21 15.66 -10.07
C GLY A 326 -11.81 16.98 -10.56
N GLU A 327 -12.71 16.92 -11.56
CA GLU A 327 -13.37 18.09 -12.13
C GLU A 327 -14.74 18.35 -11.47
N ASN A 328 -15.16 19.62 -11.46
CA ASN A 328 -16.48 20.02 -10.92
C ASN A 328 -17.62 19.40 -11.74
N PRO A 329 -18.70 18.93 -11.08
CA PRO A 329 -19.88 18.39 -11.77
C PRO A 329 -20.59 19.45 -12.60
N ILE A 330 -21.24 19.01 -13.67
CA ILE A 330 -22.15 19.82 -14.49
C ILE A 330 -23.57 19.68 -13.92
N PRO A 331 -24.38 20.74 -13.90
CA PRO A 331 -25.77 20.66 -13.44
C PRO A 331 -26.55 19.56 -14.16
N ALA A 332 -27.47 18.90 -13.46
CA ALA A 332 -28.32 17.84 -14.02
C ALA A 332 -29.15 18.33 -15.22
N GLU A 333 -29.60 19.58 -15.18
CA GLU A 333 -30.36 20.26 -16.26
C GLU A 333 -29.55 20.36 -17.58
N GLN A 334 -28.21 20.38 -17.47
CA GLN A 334 -27.29 20.39 -18.64
C GLN A 334 -26.86 18.97 -19.04
N GLY A 335 -27.50 17.93 -18.49
CA GLY A 335 -27.21 16.54 -18.83
C GLY A 335 -26.01 15.91 -18.14
N GLY A 336 -25.54 16.51 -17.01
CA GLY A 336 -24.38 15.99 -16.27
C GLY A 336 -24.56 14.57 -15.76
N ASP A 337 -25.79 14.18 -15.38
CA ASP A 337 -26.10 12.86 -14.83
C ASP A 337 -26.77 11.91 -15.85
N LEU A 338 -26.81 12.29 -17.14
CA LEU A 338 -27.35 11.45 -18.18
C LEU A 338 -26.41 10.28 -18.53
N TYR A 339 -26.96 9.08 -18.52
CA TYR A 339 -26.33 7.87 -19.05
C TYR A 339 -26.67 7.75 -20.53
N LEU A 340 -25.65 7.76 -21.38
CA LEU A 340 -25.82 7.66 -22.83
C LEU A 340 -25.43 6.24 -23.29
N VAL A 341 -26.30 5.61 -24.05
CA VAL A 341 -26.04 4.33 -24.71
C VAL A 341 -25.86 4.58 -26.19
N ASN A 342 -24.92 3.90 -26.81
CA ASN A 342 -24.75 3.95 -28.27
C ASN A 342 -26.04 3.52 -28.95
N SER A 343 -26.57 4.32 -29.86
CA SER A 343 -27.83 4.04 -30.60
C SER A 343 -27.81 2.74 -31.42
N ALA A 344 -26.62 2.20 -31.66
CA ALA A 344 -26.45 0.88 -32.32
C ALA A 344 -26.68 -0.31 -31.37
N MET A 345 -26.76 -0.09 -30.05
CA MET A 345 -27.08 -1.14 -29.07
C MET A 345 -28.58 -1.19 -28.85
N VAL A 346 -29.23 -2.24 -29.34
CA VAL A 346 -30.65 -2.51 -29.11
C VAL A 346 -30.79 -3.29 -27.81
N PRO A 347 -31.71 -2.92 -26.89
CA PRO A 347 -31.96 -3.68 -25.68
C PRO A 347 -32.35 -5.14 -26.04
N ILE A 348 -31.80 -6.11 -25.30
CA ILE A 348 -32.15 -7.55 -25.44
C ILE A 348 -33.61 -7.83 -24.95
N VAL A 349 -34.40 -6.82 -24.69
CA VAL A 349 -35.80 -6.98 -24.38
C VAL A 349 -36.53 -7.33 -25.67
N ASP A 350 -37.24 -8.45 -25.63
CA ASP A 350 -37.99 -9.12 -26.68
C ASP A 350 -38.55 -8.15 -27.76
N THR A 351 -37.84 -8.06 -28.87
CA THR A 351 -38.24 -7.26 -30.05
C THR A 351 -39.63 -7.60 -30.61
N ARG A 352 -40.24 -8.69 -30.15
CA ARG A 352 -41.61 -9.07 -30.49
C ARG A 352 -42.65 -8.20 -29.82
N GLN A 353 -42.39 -7.65 -28.65
CA GLN A 353 -43.33 -6.73 -27.97
C GLN A 353 -43.28 -5.31 -28.54
N GLN A 354 -42.12 -4.83 -28.99
CA GLN A 354 -42.00 -3.49 -29.60
C GLN A 354 -42.58 -3.43 -31.01
N ARG A 355 -42.63 -4.57 -31.77
CA ARG A 355 -43.35 -4.62 -33.04
C ARG A 355 -44.87 -4.60 -32.90
N ARG A 356 -45.41 -4.99 -31.74
CA ARG A 356 -46.85 -4.92 -31.46
C ARG A 356 -47.33 -3.53 -31.02
N ALA A 357 -46.40 -2.63 -30.62
CA ALA A 357 -46.75 -1.30 -30.13
C ALA A 357 -46.66 -0.18 -31.18
N ARG A 358 -46.36 -0.49 -32.44
CA ARG A 358 -46.54 0.51 -33.51
C ARG A 358 -47.96 0.43 -34.00
N PRO A 359 -48.80 1.49 -33.79
CA PRO A 359 -50.15 1.50 -34.33
C PRO A 359 -50.05 1.31 -35.86
N ALA A 360 -50.92 0.48 -36.40
CA ALA A 360 -51.00 0.26 -37.84
C ALA A 360 -51.44 1.59 -38.49
N VAL A 361 -50.57 2.15 -39.32
CA VAL A 361 -50.93 3.37 -40.08
C VAL A 361 -51.72 2.94 -41.28
N ILE A 362 -52.98 3.31 -41.33
CA ILE A 362 -53.83 3.06 -42.49
C ILE A 362 -53.66 4.23 -43.44
N LYS A 363 -53.13 3.93 -44.63
CA LYS A 363 -53.01 4.90 -45.72
C LYS A 363 -54.31 4.93 -46.51
N LYS A 364 -55.10 5.98 -46.33
CA LYS A 364 -56.34 6.17 -47.04
C LYS A 364 -56.04 7.02 -48.30
N VAL A 365 -56.30 6.44 -49.46
CA VAL A 365 -56.18 7.12 -50.73
C VAL A 365 -57.46 7.90 -51.02
N VAL A 366 -57.36 9.22 -51.07
CA VAL A 366 -58.49 10.10 -51.45
C VAL A 366 -58.39 10.32 -52.98
N ARG A 367 -59.54 10.07 -53.66
CA ARG A 367 -59.68 10.27 -55.07
C ARG A 367 -60.70 11.36 -55.35
N ASP A 368 -60.53 12.10 -56.43
CA ASP A 368 -61.50 13.08 -56.93
C ASP A 368 -62.65 12.42 -57.67
N ALA A 369 -63.58 13.24 -58.20
CA ALA A 369 -64.75 12.78 -58.97
C ALA A 369 -64.38 12.05 -60.27
N ASP A 370 -63.17 12.25 -60.77
CA ASP A 370 -62.63 11.66 -62.01
C ASP A 370 -61.78 10.38 -61.70
N GLY A 371 -61.71 9.99 -60.41
CA GLY A 371 -60.98 8.79 -59.99
C GLY A 371 -59.47 8.98 -59.80
N LEU A 372 -58.96 10.19 -59.96
CA LEU A 372 -57.53 10.49 -59.77
C LEU A 372 -57.17 10.64 -58.27
N VAL A 373 -56.00 10.15 -57.87
CA VAL A 373 -55.52 10.24 -56.49
C VAL A 373 -55.10 11.69 -56.19
N THR A 374 -55.83 12.34 -55.29
CA THR A 374 -55.60 13.73 -54.89
C THR A 374 -54.79 13.84 -53.62
N ALA A 375 -54.87 12.86 -52.69
CA ALA A 375 -54.09 12.85 -51.47
C ALA A 375 -53.95 11.43 -50.90
N ILE A 376 -52.90 11.19 -50.12
CA ILE A 376 -52.76 10.04 -49.27
C ILE A 376 -52.79 10.53 -47.84
N VAL A 377 -53.84 10.22 -47.10
CA VAL A 377 -53.96 10.57 -45.69
C VAL A 377 -53.52 9.37 -44.81
N GLU A 378 -52.62 9.61 -43.91
CA GLU A 378 -52.22 8.62 -42.93
C GLU A 378 -53.09 8.77 -41.66
N GLU A 379 -53.90 7.80 -41.32
CA GLU A 379 -54.66 7.72 -40.10
C GLU A 379 -54.10 6.62 -39.21
N GLU A 380 -53.93 6.90 -37.91
CA GLU A 380 -53.63 5.86 -36.92
C GLU A 380 -54.83 4.96 -36.74
N ALA A 381 -54.66 3.63 -36.85
CA ALA A 381 -55.72 2.72 -36.54
C ALA A 381 -56.00 2.74 -35.03
N ALA A 382 -57.27 3.02 -34.68
CA ALA A 382 -57.75 3.04 -33.30
C ALA A 382 -57.62 1.70 -32.56
#